data_9478c46fd1db148f5bfe60ea4ded60c0
#
_entry.id   9478c46fd1db148f5bfe60ea4ded60c0
#
_cell.length_a   1.000
_cell.length_b   1.000
_cell.length_c   1.000
_cell.angle_alpha   90.00
_cell.angle_beta   90.00
_cell.angle_gamma   90.00
#
_symmetry.space_group_name_H-M   'P 1'
#
loop_
_entity.id
_entity.type
_entity.pdbx_description
1 polymer ?
#
loop_
_entity_poly.entity_id
_entity_poly.type
_entity_poly.pdbx_seq_one_letter_code
_entity_poly.pdbx_strand_id
1 'polypeptide(L)'
;TKKFRELTHELGRLLAYEATADFPLEPTTVECWSGPTTVEQIAGRKVTVVPILRAGLGMLDGVLDLMPNAKVSVVGLSRNHETLQPEHYFERFVGHLDERTAIIVDPMLATAGSMIATVDLLKRRGCQDIRALVLVAAPEGVRALESAHPDVRCWTAAIDSHLNEVGYIIPGLGDAG
;
A
#
# COMPACT_ATOMS: atom_id res chain seq x y z
N THR A 1 -15.38 0.45 -14.26
CA THR A 1 -16.17 1.62 -14.68
C THR A 1 -15.47 2.92 -14.29
N LYS A 2 -15.83 4.09 -14.89
CA LYS A 2 -15.30 5.40 -14.53
C LYS A 2 -15.50 5.69 -13.03
N LYS A 3 -16.72 5.49 -12.54
CA LYS A 3 -17.08 5.72 -11.12
C LYS A 3 -16.21 4.89 -10.15
N PHE A 4 -15.93 3.63 -10.48
CA PHE A 4 -15.08 2.77 -9.67
C PHE A 4 -13.65 3.34 -9.56
N ARG A 5 -13.06 3.80 -10.68
CA ARG A 5 -11.71 4.40 -10.66
C ARG A 5 -11.67 5.68 -9.83
N GLU A 6 -12.69 6.54 -9.96
CA GLU A 6 -12.79 7.77 -9.17
C GLU A 6 -12.83 7.45 -7.67
N LEU A 7 -13.66 6.48 -7.24
CA LEU A 7 -13.76 6.08 -5.84
C LEU A 7 -12.47 5.41 -5.34
N THR A 8 -11.82 4.58 -6.16
CA THR A 8 -10.54 3.94 -5.81
C THR A 8 -9.45 4.98 -5.56
N HIS A 9 -9.38 6.00 -6.39
CA HIS A 9 -8.48 7.12 -6.25
C HIS A 9 -8.76 7.92 -4.95
N GLU A 10 -10.02 8.30 -4.70
CA GLU A 10 -10.40 9.05 -3.50
C GLU A 10 -10.13 8.29 -2.21
N LEU A 11 -10.52 7.00 -2.16
CA LEU A 11 -10.27 6.14 -1.00
C LEU A 11 -8.77 5.89 -0.79
N GLY A 12 -8.01 5.72 -1.87
CA GLY A 12 -6.55 5.59 -1.81
C GLY A 12 -5.91 6.80 -1.13
N ARG A 13 -6.36 8.02 -1.45
CA ARG A 13 -5.89 9.26 -0.81
C ARG A 13 -6.26 9.35 0.66
N LEU A 14 -7.50 9.00 1.03
CA LEU A 14 -7.96 9.02 2.42
C LEU A 14 -7.22 7.99 3.28
N LEU A 15 -7.02 6.77 2.77
CA LEU A 15 -6.24 5.74 3.45
C LEU A 15 -4.77 6.17 3.63
N ALA A 16 -4.18 6.82 2.62
CA ALA A 16 -2.82 7.34 2.72
C ALA A 16 -2.71 8.43 3.79
N TYR A 17 -3.71 9.32 3.91
CA TYR A 17 -3.77 10.32 4.97
C TYR A 17 -3.73 9.68 6.36
N GLU A 18 -4.60 8.71 6.62
CA GLU A 18 -4.63 7.98 7.90
C GLU A 18 -3.32 7.21 8.14
N ALA A 19 -2.82 6.54 7.11
CA ALA A 19 -1.62 5.73 7.21
C ALA A 19 -0.33 6.53 7.42
N THR A 20 -0.36 7.85 7.21
CA THR A 20 0.81 8.74 7.38
C THR A 20 0.69 9.70 8.55
N ALA A 21 -0.43 9.64 9.29
CA ALA A 21 -0.70 10.56 10.40
C ALA A 21 0.32 10.47 11.55
N ASP A 22 0.99 9.34 11.70
CA ASP A 22 2.00 9.10 12.74
C ASP A 22 3.45 9.23 12.24
N PHE A 23 3.66 9.79 11.07
CA PHE A 23 5.02 10.06 10.60
C PHE A 23 5.73 11.03 11.55
N PRO A 24 6.98 10.74 11.94
CA PRO A 24 7.74 11.66 12.77
C PRO A 24 7.99 12.95 12.00
N LEU A 25 7.98 14.05 12.74
CA LEU A 25 8.26 15.39 12.22
C LEU A 25 9.61 15.89 12.72
N GLU A 26 10.25 16.76 11.95
CA GLU A 26 11.48 17.45 12.30
C GLU A 26 11.38 18.94 11.95
N PRO A 27 11.98 19.83 12.76
CA PRO A 27 11.97 21.25 12.45
C PRO A 27 12.86 21.56 11.24
N THR A 28 12.36 22.41 10.36
CA THR A 28 13.13 22.98 9.24
C THR A 28 12.87 24.46 9.13
N THR A 29 13.87 25.23 8.68
CA THR A 29 13.72 26.67 8.45
C THR A 29 13.40 26.93 6.99
N VAL A 30 12.33 27.68 6.77
CA VAL A 30 11.90 28.15 5.44
C VAL A 30 11.93 29.68 5.39
N GLU A 31 12.30 30.22 4.24
CA GLU A 31 12.23 31.65 3.99
C GLU A 31 10.81 32.05 3.64
N CYS A 32 10.19 32.87 4.47
CA CYS A 32 8.88 33.44 4.28
C CYS A 32 8.98 34.93 3.89
N TRP A 33 7.87 35.53 3.46
CA TRP A 33 7.82 36.96 3.11
C TRP A 33 8.22 37.89 4.29
N SER A 34 8.01 37.44 5.53
CA SER A 34 8.34 38.17 6.77
C SER A 34 9.71 37.80 7.36
N GLY A 35 10.49 36.95 6.69
CA GLY A 35 11.78 36.43 7.15
C GLY A 35 11.75 34.93 7.45
N PRO A 36 12.88 34.37 7.91
CA PRO A 36 13.00 32.95 8.20
C PRO A 36 12.03 32.52 9.29
N THR A 37 11.35 31.39 9.07
CA THR A 37 10.37 30.80 9.99
C THR A 37 10.65 29.32 10.15
N THR A 38 10.59 28.81 11.38
CA THR A 38 10.72 27.37 11.65
C THR A 38 9.35 26.70 11.49
N VAL A 39 9.30 25.67 10.67
CA VAL A 39 8.11 24.82 10.44
C VAL A 39 8.49 23.36 10.65
N GLU A 40 7.49 22.51 10.79
CA GLU A 40 7.70 21.07 10.87
C GLU A 40 7.50 20.43 9.50
N GLN A 41 8.37 19.48 9.18
CA GLN A 41 8.26 18.63 7.98
C GLN A 41 8.37 17.16 8.39
N ILE A 42 7.92 16.26 7.52
CA ILE A 42 8.10 14.82 7.75
C ILE A 42 9.60 14.49 7.84
N ALA A 43 9.99 13.90 8.97
CA ALA A 43 11.38 13.60 9.29
C ALA A 43 11.95 12.48 8.42
N GLY A 44 13.19 12.66 8.04
CA GLY A 44 14.20 11.69 7.60
C GLY A 44 13.82 10.76 6.44
N ARG A 45 12.92 9.84 6.63
CA ARG A 45 12.69 8.74 5.68
C ARG A 45 11.89 9.16 4.46
N LYS A 46 12.43 8.87 3.30
CA LYS A 46 11.73 9.07 2.02
C LYS A 46 10.70 7.97 1.83
N VAL A 47 9.54 8.31 1.26
CA VAL A 47 8.47 7.36 0.98
C VAL A 47 8.65 6.72 -0.41
N THR A 48 8.31 5.45 -0.54
CA THR A 48 8.04 4.80 -1.83
C THR A 48 6.65 4.18 -1.82
N VAL A 49 5.85 4.45 -2.85
CA VAL A 49 4.56 3.79 -3.08
C VAL A 49 4.79 2.56 -3.94
N VAL A 50 4.18 1.45 -3.55
CA VAL A 50 4.40 0.15 -4.18
C VAL A 50 3.06 -0.44 -4.64
N PRO A 51 2.57 -0.06 -5.83
CA PRO A 51 1.39 -0.72 -6.37
C PRO A 51 1.70 -2.18 -6.74
N ILE A 52 0.80 -3.08 -6.32
CA ILE A 52 0.78 -4.44 -6.83
C ILE A 52 0.06 -4.43 -8.17
N LEU A 53 0.77 -4.77 -9.23
CA LEU A 53 0.20 -4.76 -10.57
C LEU A 53 -0.80 -5.90 -10.76
N ARG A 54 -1.88 -5.64 -11.43
CA ARG A 54 -2.27 -4.40 -12.12
C ARG A 54 -3.20 -3.53 -11.28
N ALA A 55 -4.00 -4.14 -10.39
CA ALA A 55 -5.10 -3.51 -9.67
C ALA A 55 -4.65 -2.32 -8.78
N GLY A 56 -3.48 -2.41 -8.15
CA GLY A 56 -2.91 -1.36 -7.31
C GLY A 56 -2.66 -0.03 -8.02
N LEU A 57 -2.55 -0.03 -9.36
CA LEU A 57 -2.44 1.22 -10.13
C LEU A 57 -3.64 2.15 -9.94
N GLY A 58 -4.83 1.60 -9.67
CA GLY A 58 -6.02 2.40 -9.43
C GLY A 58 -5.95 3.29 -8.18
N MET A 59 -5.14 2.92 -7.20
CA MET A 59 -4.94 3.68 -5.96
C MET A 59 -3.73 4.62 -6.02
N LEU A 60 -2.79 4.36 -6.93
CA LEU A 60 -1.49 5.04 -6.98
C LEU A 60 -1.61 6.56 -7.04
N ASP A 61 -2.39 7.07 -7.98
CA ASP A 61 -2.52 8.52 -8.20
C ASP A 61 -3.13 9.22 -6.98
N GLY A 62 -4.10 8.59 -6.29
CA GLY A 62 -4.68 9.12 -5.06
C GLY A 62 -3.64 9.26 -3.94
N VAL A 63 -2.74 8.32 -3.82
CA VAL A 63 -1.64 8.40 -2.84
C VAL A 63 -0.61 9.46 -3.24
N LEU A 64 -0.28 9.57 -4.52
CA LEU A 64 0.66 10.57 -5.02
C LEU A 64 0.11 12.00 -4.95
N ASP A 65 -1.20 12.20 -5.02
CA ASP A 65 -1.83 13.51 -4.78
C ASP A 65 -1.53 14.03 -3.37
N LEU A 66 -1.49 13.13 -2.37
CA LEU A 66 -1.13 13.49 -1.00
C LEU A 66 0.38 13.62 -0.82
N MET A 67 1.15 12.76 -1.49
CA MET A 67 2.61 12.68 -1.36
C MET A 67 3.32 12.79 -2.72
N PRO A 68 3.32 13.98 -3.35
CA PRO A 68 3.82 14.17 -4.72
C PRO A 68 5.32 13.90 -4.87
N ASN A 69 6.09 13.94 -3.79
CA ASN A 69 7.52 13.64 -3.79
C ASN A 69 7.85 12.16 -3.53
N ALA A 70 6.85 11.32 -3.27
CA ALA A 70 7.07 9.88 -3.09
C ALA A 70 7.60 9.26 -4.39
N LYS A 71 8.52 8.31 -4.24
CA LYS A 71 8.98 7.50 -5.37
C LYS A 71 8.02 6.35 -5.59
N VAL A 72 8.03 5.80 -6.80
CA VAL A 72 7.22 4.63 -7.14
C VAL A 72 8.12 3.43 -7.36
N SER A 73 7.87 2.38 -6.60
CA SER A 73 8.37 1.03 -6.85
C SER A 73 7.21 0.19 -7.34
N VAL A 74 7.48 -0.84 -8.13
CA VAL A 74 6.41 -1.63 -8.75
C VAL A 74 6.68 -3.11 -8.55
N VAL A 75 5.62 -3.86 -8.18
CA VAL A 75 5.67 -5.32 -8.09
C VAL A 75 4.55 -5.90 -8.95
N GLY A 76 4.90 -6.81 -9.85
CA GLY A 76 3.97 -7.54 -10.68
C GLY A 76 3.80 -8.97 -10.17
N LEU A 77 2.59 -9.29 -9.73
CA LEU A 77 2.21 -10.62 -9.28
C LEU A 77 0.96 -11.07 -10.05
N SER A 78 0.97 -12.30 -10.50
CA SER A 78 -0.20 -12.99 -11.02
C SER A 78 -0.58 -14.14 -10.09
N ARG A 79 -1.85 -14.48 -10.06
CA ARG A 79 -2.33 -15.64 -9.33
C ARG A 79 -2.29 -16.85 -10.25
N ASN A 80 -1.58 -17.89 -9.86
CA ASN A 80 -1.68 -19.17 -10.54
C ASN A 80 -3.09 -19.73 -10.33
N HIS A 81 -3.81 -20.00 -11.41
CA HIS A 81 -5.20 -20.45 -11.34
C HIS A 81 -5.36 -21.88 -10.78
N GLU A 82 -4.32 -22.71 -10.88
CA GLU A 82 -4.35 -24.09 -10.39
C GLU A 82 -3.94 -24.18 -8.92
N THR A 83 -2.86 -23.50 -8.54
CA THR A 83 -2.28 -23.57 -7.18
C THR A 83 -2.79 -22.49 -6.25
N LEU A 84 -3.43 -21.44 -6.79
CA LEU A 84 -3.85 -20.21 -6.10
C LEU A 84 -2.69 -19.44 -5.45
N GLN A 85 -1.44 -19.81 -5.78
CA GLN A 85 -0.24 -19.15 -5.26
C GLN A 85 0.13 -17.92 -6.10
N PRO A 86 0.72 -16.88 -5.49
CA PRO A 86 1.22 -15.74 -6.24
C PRO A 86 2.46 -16.13 -7.03
N GLU A 87 2.45 -15.82 -8.34
CA GLU A 87 3.58 -15.95 -9.24
C GLU A 87 4.15 -14.55 -9.52
N HIS A 88 5.42 -14.38 -9.18
CA HIS A 88 6.14 -13.14 -9.42
C HIS A 88 6.62 -13.07 -10.88
N TYR A 89 6.26 -12.02 -11.61
CA TYR A 89 6.68 -11.83 -12.99
C TYR A 89 7.44 -10.53 -13.25
N PHE A 90 7.36 -9.55 -12.34
CA PHE A 90 8.04 -8.27 -12.52
C PHE A 90 8.28 -7.57 -11.18
N GLU A 91 9.45 -6.95 -11.05
CA GLU A 91 9.71 -6.01 -9.97
C GLU A 91 10.63 -4.88 -10.42
N ARG A 92 10.37 -3.70 -9.94
CA ARG A 92 11.26 -2.55 -10.06
C ARG A 92 11.21 -1.71 -8.80
N PHE A 93 12.29 -1.76 -8.03
CA PHE A 93 12.40 -0.98 -6.81
C PHE A 93 13.32 0.22 -6.99
N VAL A 94 13.00 1.30 -6.27
CA VAL A 94 13.90 2.44 -6.10
C VAL A 94 15.06 2.04 -5.19
N GLY A 95 16.19 2.76 -5.30
CA GLY A 95 17.33 2.55 -4.42
C GLY A 95 17.06 2.96 -2.97
N HIS A 96 17.90 2.44 -2.06
CA HIS A 96 17.89 2.77 -0.63
C HIS A 96 16.52 2.47 0.04
N LEU A 97 16.01 1.27 -0.16
CA LEU A 97 14.75 0.83 0.48
C LEU A 97 14.88 0.73 2.00
N ASP A 98 16.07 0.48 2.51
CA ASP A 98 16.43 0.46 3.92
C ASP A 98 16.22 1.82 4.63
N GLU A 99 16.22 2.92 3.85
CA GLU A 99 15.99 4.28 4.34
C GLU A 99 14.56 4.78 4.07
N ARG A 100 13.66 3.93 3.54
CA ARG A 100 12.34 4.35 3.10
C ARG A 100 11.22 3.68 3.87
N THR A 101 10.12 4.41 4.02
CA THR A 101 8.82 3.80 4.30
C THR A 101 8.21 3.34 2.98
N ALA A 102 7.90 2.06 2.86
CA ALA A 102 7.19 1.50 1.71
C ALA A 102 5.68 1.45 2.01
N ILE A 103 4.89 2.06 1.14
CA ILE A 103 3.42 2.02 1.20
C ILE A 103 2.93 1.14 0.04
N ILE A 104 2.55 -0.09 0.36
CA ILE A 104 1.98 -1.02 -0.61
C ILE A 104 0.51 -0.64 -0.84
N VAL A 105 0.09 -0.62 -2.10
CA VAL A 105 -1.30 -0.35 -2.46
C VAL A 105 -1.85 -1.47 -3.33
N ASP A 106 -2.98 -2.04 -2.89
CA ASP A 106 -3.74 -3.06 -3.61
C ASP A 106 -5.21 -2.91 -3.21
N PRO A 107 -6.18 -2.86 -4.12
CA PRO A 107 -7.58 -2.65 -3.74
C PRO A 107 -8.18 -3.77 -2.87
N MET A 108 -7.63 -4.98 -2.90
CA MET A 108 -8.25 -6.12 -2.24
C MET A 108 -7.25 -6.96 -1.44
N LEU A 109 -7.58 -7.23 -0.16
CA LEU A 109 -6.88 -8.18 0.68
C LEU A 109 -7.76 -9.43 0.87
N ALA A 110 -7.75 -10.33 -0.11
CA ALA A 110 -8.53 -11.56 -0.08
C ALA A 110 -7.80 -12.66 0.74
N THR A 111 -6.93 -13.44 0.11
CA THR A 111 -6.12 -14.47 0.77
C THR A 111 -4.80 -13.93 1.34
N ALA A 112 -4.49 -12.67 1.07
CA ALA A 112 -3.22 -12.00 1.39
C ALA A 112 -1.97 -12.52 0.64
N GLY A 113 -2.07 -13.50 -0.24
CA GLY A 113 -0.89 -14.09 -0.88
C GLY A 113 -0.01 -13.06 -1.60
N SER A 114 -0.60 -12.18 -2.43
CA SER A 114 0.14 -11.12 -3.15
C SER A 114 0.74 -10.09 -2.20
N MET A 115 0.00 -9.72 -1.14
CA MET A 115 0.49 -8.77 -0.14
C MET A 115 1.69 -9.35 0.61
N ILE A 116 1.59 -10.58 1.11
CA ILE A 116 2.68 -11.28 1.82
C ILE A 116 3.91 -11.42 0.92
N ALA A 117 3.74 -11.86 -0.32
CA ALA A 117 4.86 -11.97 -1.27
C ALA A 117 5.53 -10.62 -1.53
N THR A 118 4.75 -9.52 -1.61
CA THR A 118 5.30 -8.17 -1.78
C THR A 118 6.08 -7.70 -0.55
N VAL A 119 5.56 -7.95 0.65
CA VAL A 119 6.26 -7.66 1.92
C VAL A 119 7.57 -8.43 2.00
N ASP A 120 7.58 -9.71 1.65
CA ASP A 120 8.79 -10.53 1.60
C ASP A 120 9.84 -9.96 0.64
N LEU A 121 9.43 -9.51 -0.54
CA LEU A 121 10.31 -8.86 -1.51
C LEU A 121 10.95 -7.59 -0.94
N LEU A 122 10.15 -6.73 -0.30
CA LEU A 122 10.63 -5.49 0.32
C LEU A 122 11.58 -5.75 1.48
N LYS A 123 11.25 -6.69 2.37
CA LYS A 123 12.10 -7.08 3.50
C LYS A 123 13.43 -7.67 3.05
N ARG A 124 13.43 -8.53 2.03
CA ARG A 124 14.68 -9.05 1.43
C ARG A 124 15.59 -7.95 0.86
N ARG A 125 15.02 -6.80 0.50
CA ARG A 125 15.77 -5.61 0.03
C ARG A 125 16.09 -4.60 1.13
N GLY A 126 15.87 -4.98 2.39
CA GLY A 126 16.23 -4.19 3.56
C GLY A 126 15.18 -3.18 4.03
N CYS A 127 13.99 -3.12 3.41
CA CYS A 127 12.93 -2.23 3.87
C CYS A 127 12.41 -2.66 5.24
N GLN A 128 12.40 -1.74 6.22
CA GLN A 128 12.02 -2.04 7.60
C GLN A 128 10.65 -1.45 7.99
N ASP A 129 10.25 -0.35 7.37
CA ASP A 129 8.95 0.29 7.63
C ASP A 129 8.05 0.06 6.41
N ILE A 130 7.09 -0.86 6.56
CA ILE A 130 6.18 -1.27 5.50
C ILE A 130 4.75 -1.07 5.98
N ARG A 131 3.95 -0.42 5.15
CA ARG A 131 2.53 -0.15 5.37
C ARG A 131 1.73 -0.68 4.19
N ALA A 132 0.55 -1.22 4.46
CA ALA A 132 -0.35 -1.74 3.43
C ALA A 132 -1.66 -0.93 3.42
N LEU A 133 -2.10 -0.52 2.23
CA LEU A 133 -3.39 0.14 2.02
C LEU A 133 -4.25 -0.70 1.09
N VAL A 134 -5.43 -1.06 1.55
CA VAL A 134 -6.40 -1.82 0.76
C VAL A 134 -7.79 -1.20 0.88
N LEU A 135 -8.62 -1.33 -0.13
CA LEU A 135 -9.99 -0.79 -0.08
C LEU A 135 -10.90 -1.75 0.68
N VAL A 136 -10.81 -3.04 0.36
CA VAL A 136 -11.64 -4.07 0.98
C VAL A 136 -10.76 -5.25 1.40
N ALA A 137 -11.00 -5.75 2.62
CA ALA A 137 -10.31 -6.91 3.15
C ALA A 137 -11.31 -8.02 3.56
N ALA A 138 -10.86 -9.27 3.48
CA ALA A 138 -11.52 -10.38 4.13
C ALA A 138 -10.83 -10.69 5.47
N PRO A 139 -11.58 -11.14 6.50
CA PRO A 139 -10.98 -11.51 7.79
C PRO A 139 -9.89 -12.57 7.67
N GLU A 140 -10.00 -13.49 6.71
CA GLU A 140 -9.00 -14.52 6.42
C GLU A 140 -7.68 -13.89 5.96
N GLY A 141 -7.76 -12.90 5.06
CA GLY A 141 -6.59 -12.18 4.57
C GLY A 141 -5.91 -11.34 5.64
N VAL A 142 -6.70 -10.69 6.49
CA VAL A 142 -6.18 -9.93 7.64
C VAL A 142 -5.38 -10.85 8.55
N ARG A 143 -5.98 -11.97 8.98
CA ARG A 143 -5.30 -12.96 9.84
C ARG A 143 -4.05 -13.54 9.19
N ALA A 144 -4.08 -13.82 7.89
CA ALA A 144 -2.93 -14.36 7.16
C ALA A 144 -1.77 -13.34 7.12
N LEU A 145 -2.06 -12.07 6.83
CA LEU A 145 -1.06 -11.02 6.83
C LEU A 145 -0.47 -10.79 8.22
N GLU A 146 -1.30 -10.67 9.25
CA GLU A 146 -0.87 -10.51 10.65
C GLU A 146 0.00 -11.68 11.14
N SER A 147 -0.34 -12.91 10.74
CA SER A 147 0.43 -14.10 11.09
C SER A 147 1.79 -14.15 10.41
N ALA A 148 1.87 -13.74 9.14
CA ALA A 148 3.11 -13.74 8.37
C ALA A 148 4.02 -12.54 8.71
N HIS A 149 3.41 -11.37 8.92
CA HIS A 149 4.11 -10.10 9.11
C HIS A 149 3.42 -9.24 10.18
N PRO A 150 3.54 -9.59 11.48
CA PRO A 150 2.90 -8.84 12.57
C PRO A 150 3.43 -7.41 12.74
N ASP A 151 4.56 -7.10 12.14
CA ASP A 151 5.18 -5.77 12.10
C ASP A 151 4.65 -4.86 10.98
N VAL A 152 3.86 -5.40 10.04
CA VAL A 152 3.26 -4.64 8.94
C VAL A 152 1.86 -4.16 9.32
N ARG A 153 1.67 -2.86 9.33
CA ARG A 153 0.35 -2.27 9.57
C ARG A 153 -0.45 -2.19 8.28
N CYS A 154 -1.71 -2.59 8.35
CA CYS A 154 -2.64 -2.55 7.23
C CYS A 154 -3.83 -1.63 7.54
N TRP A 155 -4.12 -0.72 6.62
CA TRP A 155 -5.31 0.13 6.64
C TRP A 155 -6.27 -0.32 5.55
N THR A 156 -7.52 -0.49 5.93
CA THR A 156 -8.59 -0.88 5.01
C THR A 156 -9.80 0.04 5.18
N ALA A 157 -10.48 0.36 4.08
CA ALA A 157 -11.72 1.13 4.16
C ALA A 157 -12.90 0.28 4.64
N ALA A 158 -12.88 -1.02 4.36
CA ALA A 158 -13.92 -1.96 4.84
C ALA A 158 -13.35 -3.38 5.03
N ILE A 159 -13.94 -4.11 5.99
CA ILE A 159 -13.75 -5.55 6.13
C ILE A 159 -15.09 -6.21 5.83
N ASP A 160 -15.08 -7.09 4.84
CA ASP A 160 -16.26 -7.85 4.43
C ASP A 160 -16.41 -9.16 5.24
N SER A 161 -17.41 -9.96 4.90
CA SER A 161 -17.83 -11.09 5.73
C SER A 161 -16.81 -12.25 5.73
N HIS A 162 -16.43 -12.72 4.54
CA HIS A 162 -15.59 -13.91 4.38
C HIS A 162 -15.12 -14.09 2.93
N LEU A 163 -14.27 -15.10 2.71
CA LEU A 163 -13.95 -15.60 1.37
C LEU A 163 -14.85 -16.77 0.99
N ASN A 164 -15.28 -16.82 -0.27
CA ASN A 164 -15.93 -18.01 -0.81
C ASN A 164 -14.90 -19.13 -1.13
N GLU A 165 -15.38 -20.27 -1.62
CA GLU A 165 -14.57 -21.46 -1.94
C GLU A 165 -13.46 -21.22 -2.98
N VAL A 166 -13.63 -20.21 -3.85
CA VAL A 166 -12.63 -19.80 -4.84
C VAL A 166 -11.78 -18.60 -4.43
N GLY A 167 -11.93 -18.16 -3.16
CA GLY A 167 -11.12 -17.09 -2.56
C GLY A 167 -11.53 -15.68 -2.97
N TYR A 168 -12.80 -15.45 -3.33
CA TYR A 168 -13.36 -14.12 -3.56
C TYR A 168 -14.01 -13.55 -2.30
N ILE A 169 -13.89 -12.24 -2.11
CA ILE A 169 -14.46 -11.54 -0.96
C ILE A 169 -15.98 -11.43 -1.10
N ILE A 170 -16.72 -11.85 -0.09
CA ILE A 170 -18.18 -11.85 -0.02
C ILE A 170 -18.65 -10.94 1.11
N PRO A 171 -19.63 -10.04 0.85
CA PRO A 171 -20.40 -9.78 -0.38
C PRO A 171 -19.65 -8.91 -1.41
N GLY A 172 -18.54 -8.34 -1.07
CA GLY A 172 -17.69 -7.37 -1.70
C GLY A 172 -17.63 -7.27 -3.22
N LEU A 173 -16.44 -6.90 -3.71
CA LEU A 173 -16.25 -6.61 -5.14
C LEU A 173 -15.95 -7.87 -5.99
N GLY A 174 -15.81 -9.03 -5.38
CA GLY A 174 -15.40 -10.25 -6.05
C GLY A 174 -13.94 -10.20 -6.47
N ASP A 175 -13.67 -9.74 -7.67
CA ASP A 175 -12.32 -9.56 -8.23
C ASP A 175 -12.14 -8.13 -8.77
N ALA A 176 -10.99 -7.53 -8.50
CA ALA A 176 -10.65 -6.17 -8.94
C ALA A 176 -9.70 -6.16 -10.15
N GLY A 177 -9.39 -7.28 -10.73
CA GLY A 177 -8.58 -7.34 -11.91
C GLY A 177 -7.69 -8.50 -12.04
#